data_8b29881ff260ae22b5a2e781ae8ad092
#
_entry.id   8b29881ff260ae22b5a2e781ae8ad092
#
_cell.length_a   1.000
_cell.length_b   1.000
_cell.length_c   1.000
_cell.angle_alpha   90.00
_cell.angle_beta   90.00
_cell.angle_gamma   90.00
#
_symmetry.space_group_name_H-M   'P 1'
#
loop_
_entity.id
_entity.type
_entity.pdbx_description
1 polymer ?
#
loop_
_entity_poly.entity_id
_entity_poly.type
_entity_poly.pdbx_seq_one_letter_code
_entity_poly.pdbx_strand_id
1 'polypeptide(L)'
;MHKIKAVIIVCMLAMPLLALADGIARLKNFYKETHAMRADFYQLVTDRKGQKIQEVSGQMQLQRPNKFRWDYKKPFEQQIISDGTSVWLYDPELAQVTVRELSKALGASPAALLAGEDVLDKNFKLVTAYRKGNLEWVSTNPKDSEAGFSKISLGFKGELLQEMDMIDSFGHQTKIVFSNLEHNPAIEAKAFLFKPPKGVDVVGE
;
A
#
# COMPACT_ATOMS: atom_id res chain seq x y z
N MET A 1 -30.09 -52.95 32.50
CA MET A 1 -29.09 -51.95 32.85
C MET A 1 -28.31 -51.60 31.58
N HIS A 2 -28.73 -50.56 30.87
CA HIS A 2 -28.05 -50.08 29.65
C HIS A 2 -27.09 -48.95 30.03
N LYS A 3 -25.81 -49.20 29.77
CA LYS A 3 -24.75 -48.18 29.95
C LYS A 3 -24.70 -47.30 28.70
N ILE A 4 -25.17 -46.06 28.80
CA ILE A 4 -25.02 -45.04 27.77
C ILE A 4 -23.58 -44.53 27.83
N LYS A 5 -22.81 -44.80 26.77
CA LYS A 5 -21.46 -44.20 26.57
C LYS A 5 -21.63 -42.78 26.00
N ALA A 6 -21.29 -41.81 26.79
CA ALA A 6 -21.21 -40.42 26.35
C ALA A 6 -19.98 -40.27 25.43
N VAL A 7 -20.23 -39.97 24.15
CA VAL A 7 -19.18 -39.54 23.21
C VAL A 7 -19.01 -38.05 23.35
N ILE A 8 -17.91 -37.61 23.93
CA ILE A 8 -17.52 -36.21 23.97
C ILE A 8 -16.93 -35.85 22.61
N ILE A 9 -17.68 -35.06 21.83
CA ILE A 9 -17.20 -34.46 20.59
C ILE A 9 -16.36 -33.23 21.01
N VAL A 10 -15.05 -33.36 20.95
CA VAL A 10 -14.13 -32.23 21.04
C VAL A 10 -14.16 -31.53 19.70
N CYS A 11 -14.99 -30.48 19.57
CA CYS A 11 -14.96 -29.59 18.41
C CYS A 11 -13.73 -28.69 18.47
N MET A 12 -12.80 -28.97 17.58
CA MET A 12 -11.53 -28.31 17.37
C MET A 12 -11.72 -26.82 17.00
N LEU A 13 -11.29 -25.90 17.86
CA LEU A 13 -11.09 -24.48 17.57
C LEU A 13 -9.74 -24.28 16.83
N ALA A 14 -9.64 -24.77 15.58
CA ALA A 14 -8.40 -24.67 14.79
C ALA A 14 -8.46 -23.66 13.61
N MET A 15 -9.53 -22.83 13.51
CA MET A 15 -9.76 -21.99 12.33
C MET A 15 -8.92 -20.70 12.19
N PRO A 16 -8.42 -19.99 13.21
CA PRO A 16 -7.73 -18.71 12.98
C PRO A 16 -6.29 -18.84 12.45
N LEU A 17 -5.62 -19.95 12.71
CA LEU A 17 -4.22 -20.14 12.30
C LEU A 17 -4.05 -20.39 10.80
N LEU A 18 -4.99 -21.09 10.16
CA LEU A 18 -4.97 -21.36 8.73
C LEU A 18 -5.19 -20.07 7.91
N ALA A 19 -6.14 -19.23 8.30
CA ALA A 19 -6.42 -17.98 7.61
C ALA A 19 -5.24 -16.99 7.65
N LEU A 20 -4.48 -16.96 8.75
CA LEU A 20 -3.28 -16.13 8.86
C LEU A 20 -2.15 -16.65 7.95
N ALA A 21 -1.95 -17.97 7.90
CA ALA A 21 -0.96 -18.58 7.03
C ALA A 21 -1.25 -18.30 5.55
N ASP A 22 -2.50 -18.40 5.13
CA ASP A 22 -2.96 -18.08 3.76
C ASP A 22 -2.73 -16.61 3.42
N GLY A 23 -3.03 -15.69 4.33
CA GLY A 23 -2.82 -14.26 4.12
C GLY A 23 -1.35 -13.88 3.99
N ILE A 24 -0.49 -14.48 4.81
CA ILE A 24 0.97 -14.28 4.71
C ILE A 24 1.49 -14.79 3.37
N ALA A 25 1.07 -15.98 2.97
CA ALA A 25 1.46 -16.58 1.70
C ALA A 25 1.02 -15.69 0.53
N ARG A 26 -0.22 -15.18 0.56
CA ARG A 26 -0.75 -14.25 -0.46
C ARG A 26 0.07 -12.99 -0.57
N LEU A 27 0.38 -12.35 0.55
CA LEU A 27 1.17 -11.12 0.55
C LEU A 27 2.58 -11.38 0.00
N LYS A 28 3.23 -12.47 0.38
CA LYS A 28 4.53 -12.88 -0.17
C LYS A 28 4.45 -13.16 -1.66
N ASN A 29 3.40 -13.86 -2.12
CA ASN A 29 3.19 -14.11 -3.55
C ASN A 29 2.96 -12.81 -4.32
N PHE A 30 2.19 -11.87 -3.79
CA PHE A 30 2.02 -10.56 -4.41
C PHE A 30 3.36 -9.86 -4.64
N TYR A 31 4.25 -9.84 -3.64
CA TYR A 31 5.57 -9.24 -3.82
C TYR A 31 6.46 -10.01 -4.79
N LYS A 32 6.39 -11.34 -4.79
CA LYS A 32 7.20 -12.19 -5.64
C LYS A 32 6.75 -12.16 -7.11
N GLU A 33 5.44 -12.20 -7.35
CA GLU A 33 4.87 -12.38 -8.69
C GLU A 33 4.50 -11.06 -9.38
N THR A 34 4.35 -9.96 -8.62
CA THR A 34 4.03 -8.63 -9.19
C THR A 34 5.30 -7.83 -9.43
N HIS A 35 5.80 -7.83 -10.64
CA HIS A 35 6.99 -7.07 -11.03
C HIS A 35 6.65 -5.65 -11.47
N ALA A 36 5.45 -5.46 -12.03
CA ALA A 36 4.92 -4.16 -12.43
C ALA A 36 3.41 -4.09 -12.19
N MET A 37 2.90 -2.90 -11.97
CA MET A 37 1.46 -2.66 -11.85
C MET A 37 1.13 -1.27 -12.37
N ARG A 38 -0.01 -1.15 -13.06
CA ARG A 38 -0.62 0.13 -13.42
C ARG A 38 -2.08 0.09 -13.00
N ALA A 39 -2.58 1.19 -12.44
CA ALA A 39 -3.97 1.31 -12.05
C ALA A 39 -4.40 2.77 -12.01
N ASP A 40 -5.70 3.01 -12.14
CA ASP A 40 -6.32 4.22 -11.61
C ASP A 40 -6.56 4.03 -10.11
N PHE A 41 -6.50 5.11 -9.33
CA PHE A 41 -6.81 5.06 -7.92
C PHE A 41 -7.78 6.16 -7.51
N TYR A 42 -8.56 5.84 -6.49
CA TYR A 42 -9.36 6.78 -5.72
C TYR A 42 -8.94 6.68 -4.26
N GLN A 43 -8.63 7.81 -3.63
CA GLN A 43 -8.19 7.89 -2.25
C GLN A 43 -9.10 8.79 -1.46
N LEU A 44 -9.53 8.31 -0.29
CA LEU A 44 -10.31 9.06 0.70
C LEU A 44 -9.55 9.05 2.02
N VAL A 45 -9.35 10.25 2.58
CA VAL A 45 -8.80 10.44 3.93
C VAL A 45 -9.91 10.94 4.85
N THR A 46 -10.06 10.30 5.99
CA THR A 46 -11.03 10.67 7.02
C THR A 46 -10.34 10.87 8.37
N ASP A 47 -10.95 11.70 9.22
CA ASP A 47 -10.52 11.83 10.61
C ASP A 47 -10.99 10.64 11.47
N ARG A 48 -10.66 10.67 12.78
CA ARG A 48 -11.09 9.62 13.75
C ARG A 48 -12.59 9.49 13.88
N LYS A 49 -13.37 10.51 13.52
CA LYS A 49 -14.83 10.51 13.56
C LYS A 49 -15.46 10.10 12.24
N GLY A 50 -14.64 9.77 11.23
CA GLY A 50 -15.07 9.41 9.89
C GLY A 50 -15.46 10.61 9.02
N GLN A 51 -15.12 11.85 9.43
CA GLN A 51 -15.36 13.05 8.63
C GLN A 51 -14.31 13.14 7.52
N LYS A 52 -14.75 13.46 6.31
CA LYS A 52 -13.86 13.60 5.15
C LYS A 52 -12.89 14.76 5.33
N ILE A 53 -11.60 14.46 5.26
CA ILE A 53 -10.52 15.45 5.25
C ILE A 53 -10.11 15.73 3.80
N GLN A 54 -9.90 14.66 3.01
CA GLN A 54 -9.37 14.77 1.64
C GLN A 54 -9.98 13.68 0.76
N GLU A 55 -10.19 14.02 -0.49
CA GLU A 55 -10.62 13.10 -1.53
C GLU A 55 -9.86 13.42 -2.81
N VAL A 56 -9.12 12.46 -3.31
CA VAL A 56 -8.27 12.62 -4.49
C VAL A 56 -8.36 11.41 -5.40
N SER A 57 -8.06 11.60 -6.67
CA SER A 57 -7.97 10.50 -7.63
C SER A 57 -6.85 10.75 -8.63
N GLY A 58 -6.38 9.67 -9.23
CA GLY A 58 -5.28 9.75 -10.17
C GLY A 58 -4.90 8.40 -10.77
N GLN A 59 -3.65 8.31 -11.21
CA GLN A 59 -3.08 7.09 -11.78
C GLN A 59 -1.78 6.73 -11.08
N MET A 60 -1.53 5.44 -10.98
CA MET A 60 -0.30 4.95 -10.42
C MET A 60 0.35 3.93 -11.35
N GLN A 61 1.67 3.90 -11.33
CA GLN A 61 2.49 2.89 -11.96
C GLN A 61 3.59 2.50 -10.98
N LEU A 62 3.90 1.23 -10.91
CA LEU A 62 5.07 0.74 -10.19
C LEU A 62 5.80 -0.29 -11.02
N GLN A 63 7.11 -0.36 -10.83
CA GLN A 63 7.98 -1.40 -11.33
C GLN A 63 9.03 -1.72 -10.26
N ARG A 64 9.04 -2.95 -9.82
CA ARG A 64 10.02 -3.39 -8.83
C ARG A 64 11.41 -3.60 -9.45
N PRO A 65 12.45 -3.38 -8.67
CA PRO A 65 12.42 -2.81 -7.30
C PRO A 65 12.33 -1.28 -7.29
N ASN A 66 11.55 -0.73 -6.37
CA ASN A 66 11.61 0.66 -5.88
C ASN A 66 11.24 1.76 -6.88
N LYS A 67 10.80 1.44 -8.09
CA LYS A 67 10.35 2.43 -9.07
C LYS A 67 8.85 2.59 -9.00
N PHE A 68 8.40 3.83 -8.87
CA PHE A 68 6.99 4.15 -8.89
C PHE A 68 6.74 5.56 -9.41
N ARG A 69 5.52 5.75 -9.91
CA ARG A 69 4.96 7.03 -10.27
C ARG A 69 3.53 7.07 -9.79
N TRP A 70 3.18 8.12 -9.05
CA TRP A 70 1.86 8.34 -8.48
C TRP A 70 1.40 9.73 -8.86
N ASP A 71 0.52 9.82 -9.85
CA ASP A 71 0.03 11.08 -10.40
C ASP A 71 -1.37 11.36 -9.84
N TYR A 72 -1.48 12.32 -8.93
CA TYR A 72 -2.75 12.89 -8.52
C TYR A 72 -3.27 13.82 -9.60
N LYS A 73 -4.55 13.71 -9.95
CA LYS A 73 -5.19 14.48 -11.03
C LYS A 73 -6.32 15.34 -10.55
N LYS A 74 -6.98 14.98 -9.46
CA LYS A 74 -8.13 15.70 -8.89
C LYS A 74 -8.08 15.65 -7.39
N PRO A 75 -8.48 16.76 -6.69
CA PRO A 75 -8.90 18.05 -7.23
C PRO A 75 -7.72 18.93 -7.67
N PHE A 76 -6.49 18.60 -7.31
CA PHE A 76 -5.24 19.30 -7.65
C PHE A 76 -4.23 18.32 -8.25
N GLU A 77 -3.31 18.83 -9.03
CA GLU A 77 -2.24 18.03 -9.62
C GLU A 77 -1.05 17.93 -8.67
N GLN A 78 -0.54 16.73 -8.47
CA GLN A 78 0.69 16.45 -7.73
C GLN A 78 1.29 15.16 -8.28
N GLN A 79 2.62 15.07 -8.27
CA GLN A 79 3.31 13.87 -8.72
C GLN A 79 4.30 13.39 -7.66
N ILE A 80 4.29 12.09 -7.39
CA ILE A 80 5.31 11.44 -6.58
C ILE A 80 5.98 10.39 -7.47
N ILE A 81 7.27 10.57 -7.73
CA ILE A 81 8.01 9.73 -8.66
C ILE A 81 9.26 9.18 -7.98
N SER A 82 9.55 7.89 -8.19
CA SER A 82 10.82 7.28 -7.78
C SER A 82 11.47 6.56 -8.95
N ASP A 83 12.77 6.79 -9.13
CA ASP A 83 13.61 6.06 -10.08
C ASP A 83 14.29 4.81 -9.47
N GLY A 84 14.04 4.57 -8.18
CA GLY A 84 14.66 3.51 -7.39
C GLY A 84 15.77 3.99 -6.46
N THR A 85 16.21 5.24 -6.58
CA THR A 85 17.25 5.85 -5.74
C THR A 85 16.73 7.08 -5.02
N SER A 86 16.04 7.96 -5.74
CA SER A 86 15.46 9.21 -5.24
C SER A 86 13.94 9.21 -5.39
N VAL A 87 13.29 10.00 -4.55
CA VAL A 87 11.86 10.30 -4.63
C VAL A 87 11.70 11.79 -4.83
N TRP A 88 10.98 12.17 -5.88
CA TRP A 88 10.58 13.54 -6.17
C TRP A 88 9.09 13.71 -5.88
N LEU A 89 8.77 14.72 -5.10
CA LEU A 89 7.42 15.23 -4.90
C LEU A 89 7.31 16.55 -5.67
N TYR A 90 6.56 16.56 -6.75
CA TYR A 90 6.33 17.74 -7.57
C TYR A 90 4.93 18.28 -7.36
N ASP A 91 4.86 19.54 -6.98
CA ASP A 91 3.64 20.32 -6.86
C ASP A 91 3.66 21.42 -7.92
N PRO A 92 2.87 21.29 -9.01
CA PRO A 92 2.82 22.29 -10.07
C PRO A 92 2.23 23.63 -9.63
N GLU A 93 1.25 23.63 -8.70
CA GLU A 93 0.59 24.86 -8.23
C GLU A 93 1.54 25.73 -7.40
N LEU A 94 2.41 25.08 -6.61
CA LEU A 94 3.44 25.76 -5.83
C LEU A 94 4.72 26.00 -6.63
N ALA A 95 4.83 25.50 -7.86
CA ALA A 95 6.05 25.45 -8.67
C ALA A 95 7.25 24.93 -7.85
N GLN A 96 7.05 23.86 -7.08
CA GLN A 96 8.03 23.32 -6.15
C GLN A 96 8.26 21.82 -6.37
N VAL A 97 9.52 21.41 -6.26
CA VAL A 97 9.93 20.01 -6.20
C VAL A 97 10.65 19.77 -4.88
N THR A 98 10.23 18.75 -4.14
CA THR A 98 11.00 18.21 -3.03
C THR A 98 11.65 16.93 -3.47
N VAL A 99 12.98 16.79 -3.30
CA VAL A 99 13.71 15.57 -3.58
C VAL A 99 14.27 14.98 -2.28
N ARG A 100 14.12 13.67 -2.12
CA ARG A 100 14.62 12.91 -0.95
C ARG A 100 15.24 11.61 -1.41
N GLU A 101 16.19 11.13 -0.64
CA GLU A 101 16.70 9.78 -0.79
C GLU A 101 15.59 8.76 -0.50
N LEU A 102 15.46 7.72 -1.35
CA LEU A 102 14.38 6.73 -1.21
C LEU A 102 14.40 6.04 0.16
N SER A 103 15.58 5.75 0.69
CA SER A 103 15.78 5.14 2.01
C SER A 103 15.11 5.91 3.14
N LYS A 104 15.09 7.26 3.04
CA LYS A 104 14.44 8.16 3.99
C LYS A 104 12.94 8.38 3.69
N ALA A 105 12.53 8.14 2.44
CA ALA A 105 11.15 8.34 2.01
C ALA A 105 10.25 7.10 2.20
N LEU A 106 10.83 5.91 2.40
CA LEU A 106 10.11 4.62 2.42
C LEU A 106 9.02 4.51 3.50
N GLY A 107 9.16 5.25 4.62
CA GLY A 107 8.15 5.26 5.68
C GLY A 107 6.94 6.16 5.43
N ALA A 108 6.98 7.01 4.40
CA ALA A 108 6.05 8.14 4.28
C ALA A 108 5.02 8.02 3.14
N SER A 109 5.08 6.98 2.29
CA SER A 109 4.23 6.88 1.09
C SER A 109 3.68 5.47 0.86
N PRO A 110 2.37 5.34 0.54
CA PRO A 110 1.78 4.09 0.09
C PRO A 110 2.50 3.47 -1.11
N ALA A 111 2.95 4.33 -2.03
CA ALA A 111 3.66 3.92 -3.23
C ALA A 111 4.99 3.24 -2.91
N ALA A 112 5.74 3.78 -1.96
CA ALA A 112 7.01 3.21 -1.52
C ALA A 112 6.83 1.81 -0.90
N LEU A 113 5.77 1.62 -0.11
CA LEU A 113 5.42 0.30 0.43
C LEU A 113 5.15 -0.70 -0.70
N LEU A 114 4.37 -0.33 -1.69
CA LEU A 114 3.99 -1.24 -2.77
C LEU A 114 5.16 -1.57 -3.70
N ALA A 115 6.11 -0.66 -3.89
CA ALA A 115 7.23 -0.81 -4.81
C ALA A 115 8.47 -1.50 -4.22
N GLY A 116 8.59 -1.54 -2.90
CA GLY A 116 9.75 -2.15 -2.23
C GLY A 116 9.74 -3.68 -2.27
N GLU A 117 10.89 -4.30 -2.46
CA GLU A 117 11.04 -5.76 -2.53
C GLU A 117 11.18 -6.40 -1.14
N ASP A 118 12.02 -5.81 -0.29
CA ASP A 118 12.38 -6.35 1.04
C ASP A 118 11.64 -5.66 2.20
N VAL A 119 10.65 -4.85 1.89
CA VAL A 119 10.04 -3.93 2.86
C VAL A 119 9.24 -4.67 3.94
N LEU A 120 8.63 -5.81 3.58
CA LEU A 120 7.73 -6.52 4.49
C LEU A 120 8.44 -7.09 5.71
N ASP A 121 9.38 -7.99 5.49
CA ASP A 121 10.00 -8.73 6.60
C ASP A 121 10.92 -7.83 7.44
N LYS A 122 11.51 -6.79 6.84
CA LYS A 122 12.37 -5.84 7.56
C LYS A 122 11.57 -4.82 8.37
N ASN A 123 10.54 -4.24 7.76
CA ASN A 123 9.91 -3.03 8.30
C ASN A 123 8.52 -3.26 8.88
N PHE A 124 7.90 -4.42 8.63
CA PHE A 124 6.53 -4.69 9.07
C PHE A 124 6.41 -5.98 9.88
N LYS A 125 5.48 -5.96 10.83
CA LYS A 125 5.00 -7.14 11.54
C LYS A 125 3.64 -7.51 10.97
N LEU A 126 3.52 -8.72 10.43
CA LEU A 126 2.24 -9.27 10.02
C LEU A 126 1.37 -9.52 11.24
N VAL A 127 0.13 -9.03 11.22
CA VAL A 127 -0.74 -9.05 12.42
C VAL A 127 -1.89 -10.03 12.23
N THR A 128 -2.61 -9.94 11.12
CA THR A 128 -3.80 -10.77 10.89
C THR A 128 -4.17 -10.84 9.42
N ALA A 129 -4.83 -11.94 9.06
CA ALA A 129 -5.54 -12.08 7.79
C ALA A 129 -7.02 -12.34 8.08
N TYR A 130 -7.91 -11.75 7.27
CA TYR A 130 -9.36 -11.87 7.42
C TYR A 130 -10.08 -11.65 6.08
N ARG A 131 -11.35 -12.01 6.02
CA ARG A 131 -12.23 -11.69 4.88
C ARG A 131 -13.20 -10.58 5.25
N LYS A 132 -13.37 -9.62 4.31
CA LYS A 132 -14.38 -8.58 4.40
C LYS A 132 -14.96 -8.35 3.01
N GLY A 133 -16.25 -8.64 2.85
CA GLY A 133 -16.90 -8.67 1.53
C GLY A 133 -16.28 -9.78 0.65
N ASN A 134 -15.92 -9.43 -0.56
CA ASN A 134 -15.28 -10.33 -1.53
C ASN A 134 -13.73 -10.24 -1.53
N LEU A 135 -13.16 -9.51 -0.58
CA LEU A 135 -11.71 -9.32 -0.47
C LEU A 135 -11.12 -10.12 0.69
N GLU A 136 -9.93 -10.61 0.45
CA GLU A 136 -9.04 -11.17 1.47
C GLU A 136 -8.06 -10.10 1.90
N TRP A 137 -8.05 -9.80 3.19
CA TRP A 137 -7.27 -8.73 3.78
C TRP A 137 -6.09 -9.26 4.56
N VAL A 138 -4.97 -8.59 4.41
CA VAL A 138 -3.76 -8.81 5.23
C VAL A 138 -3.39 -7.51 5.89
N SER A 139 -3.33 -7.51 7.21
CA SER A 139 -2.95 -6.34 8.00
C SER A 139 -1.54 -6.47 8.54
N THR A 140 -0.82 -5.37 8.49
CA THR A 140 0.55 -5.23 8.97
C THR A 140 0.66 -4.01 9.87
N ASN A 141 1.56 -4.06 10.83
CA ASN A 141 1.98 -2.88 11.60
C ASN A 141 3.45 -2.59 11.30
N PRO A 142 3.84 -1.34 11.10
CA PRO A 142 5.25 -0.97 11.06
C PRO A 142 5.97 -1.44 12.32
N LYS A 143 7.23 -1.85 12.20
CA LYS A 143 8.10 -2.15 13.34
C LYS A 143 8.65 -0.87 13.98
N ASP A 144 8.83 0.14 13.14
CA ASP A 144 9.27 1.47 13.55
C ASP A 144 8.05 2.32 13.93
N SER A 145 8.07 2.88 15.13
CA SER A 145 7.02 3.78 15.63
C SER A 145 7.01 5.14 14.93
N GLU A 146 8.12 5.53 14.28
CA GLU A 146 8.26 6.79 13.55
C GLU A 146 7.82 6.67 12.08
N ALA A 147 7.34 5.51 11.65
CA ALA A 147 6.93 5.24 10.26
C ALA A 147 5.75 6.09 9.74
N GLY A 148 5.15 6.95 10.57
CA GLY A 148 4.00 7.79 10.21
C GLY A 148 2.66 7.06 10.14
N PHE A 149 2.67 5.71 10.09
CA PHE A 149 1.47 4.86 10.10
C PHE A 149 1.52 3.87 11.26
N SER A 150 0.36 3.61 11.85
CA SER A 150 0.19 2.61 12.93
C SER A 150 -0.29 1.26 12.39
N LYS A 151 -0.98 1.26 11.25
CA LYS A 151 -1.52 0.06 10.61
C LYS A 151 -1.65 0.25 9.10
N ILE A 152 -1.34 -0.81 8.37
CA ILE A 152 -1.57 -0.89 6.92
C ILE A 152 -2.24 -2.21 6.62
N SER A 153 -3.30 -2.19 5.80
CA SER A 153 -4.05 -3.37 5.38
C SER A 153 -4.16 -3.40 3.87
N LEU A 154 -3.91 -4.53 3.28
CA LEU A 154 -3.99 -4.78 1.84
C LEU A 154 -5.13 -5.76 1.57
N GLY A 155 -6.05 -5.37 0.69
CA GLY A 155 -7.23 -6.14 0.30
C GLY A 155 -7.07 -6.72 -1.10
N PHE A 156 -7.13 -8.04 -1.21
CA PHE A 156 -6.91 -8.78 -2.45
C PHE A 156 -8.19 -9.43 -2.95
N LYS A 157 -8.37 -9.44 -4.27
CA LYS A 157 -9.34 -10.29 -4.96
C LYS A 157 -8.56 -11.27 -5.85
N GLY A 158 -8.50 -12.54 -5.43
CA GLY A 158 -7.52 -13.46 -6.01
C GLY A 158 -6.09 -12.95 -5.79
N GLU A 159 -5.29 -12.87 -6.84
CA GLU A 159 -3.90 -12.37 -6.76
C GLU A 159 -3.80 -10.84 -6.92
N LEU A 160 -4.90 -10.16 -7.22
CA LEU A 160 -4.89 -8.73 -7.54
C LEU A 160 -5.18 -7.87 -6.31
N LEU A 161 -4.33 -6.89 -6.06
CA LEU A 161 -4.55 -5.86 -5.05
C LEU A 161 -5.71 -4.94 -5.50
N GLN A 162 -6.75 -4.83 -4.70
CA GLN A 162 -7.93 -4.01 -5.00
C GLN A 162 -8.05 -2.80 -4.09
N GLU A 163 -7.70 -2.95 -2.83
CA GLU A 163 -7.84 -1.89 -1.84
C GLU A 163 -6.63 -1.85 -0.91
N MET A 164 -6.38 -0.67 -0.36
CA MET A 164 -5.38 -0.44 0.68
C MET A 164 -5.98 0.50 1.72
N ASP A 165 -5.97 0.07 2.97
CA ASP A 165 -6.40 0.87 4.12
C ASP A 165 -5.20 1.16 5.01
N MET A 166 -5.06 2.40 5.45
CA MET A 166 -3.98 2.83 6.35
C MET A 166 -4.54 3.65 7.50
N ILE A 167 -3.90 3.55 8.65
CA ILE A 167 -4.17 4.40 9.81
C ILE A 167 -2.86 5.08 10.16
N ASP A 168 -2.86 6.41 10.17
CA ASP A 168 -1.68 7.19 10.56
C ASP A 168 -1.52 7.28 12.09
N SER A 169 -0.42 7.90 12.54
CA SER A 169 -0.13 8.09 13.96
C SER A 169 -1.12 9.02 14.66
N PHE A 170 -1.84 9.85 13.91
CA PHE A 170 -2.88 10.74 14.41
C PHE A 170 -4.26 10.08 14.44
N GLY A 171 -4.39 8.87 13.86
CA GLY A 171 -5.63 8.09 13.77
C GLY A 171 -6.51 8.48 12.58
N HIS A 172 -5.98 9.24 11.60
CA HIS A 172 -6.67 9.41 10.33
C HIS A 172 -6.66 8.10 9.56
N GLN A 173 -7.72 7.88 8.81
CA GLN A 173 -7.85 6.69 7.97
C GLN A 173 -7.74 7.09 6.51
N THR A 174 -6.82 6.46 5.79
CA THR A 174 -6.69 6.58 4.35
C THR A 174 -7.14 5.29 3.70
N LYS A 175 -8.16 5.38 2.85
CA LYS A 175 -8.63 4.28 2.01
C LYS A 175 -8.25 4.57 0.57
N ILE A 176 -7.61 3.61 -0.10
CA ILE A 176 -7.29 3.65 -1.53
C ILE A 176 -8.01 2.48 -2.20
N VAL A 177 -8.74 2.78 -3.28
CA VAL A 177 -9.39 1.78 -4.14
C VAL A 177 -8.72 1.84 -5.51
N PHE A 178 -8.26 0.69 -6.00
CA PHE A 178 -7.65 0.56 -7.32
C PHE A 178 -8.69 0.07 -8.33
N SER A 179 -8.65 0.64 -9.52
CA SER A 179 -9.49 0.26 -10.65
C SER A 179 -8.65 0.22 -11.94
N ASN A 180 -9.18 -0.40 -13.00
CA ASN A 180 -8.48 -0.57 -14.26
C ASN A 180 -7.06 -1.13 -14.10
N LEU A 181 -6.91 -2.08 -13.17
CA LEU A 181 -5.63 -2.63 -12.78
C LEU A 181 -5.07 -3.55 -13.88
N GLU A 182 -3.86 -3.23 -14.31
CA GLU A 182 -3.03 -4.06 -15.18
C GLU A 182 -1.93 -4.72 -14.34
N HIS A 183 -1.86 -6.04 -14.39
CA HIS A 183 -0.85 -6.84 -13.69
C HIS A 183 0.30 -7.17 -14.64
N ASN A 184 1.51 -6.83 -14.22
CA ASN A 184 2.75 -7.00 -14.99
C ASN A 184 2.72 -6.39 -16.41
N PRO A 185 2.18 -5.16 -16.60
CA PRO A 185 2.24 -4.51 -17.90
C PRO A 185 3.70 -4.14 -18.26
N ALA A 186 3.99 -4.05 -19.54
CA ALA A 186 5.22 -3.43 -19.98
C ALA A 186 5.17 -1.92 -19.69
N ILE A 187 6.11 -1.42 -18.88
CA ILE A 187 6.25 -0.01 -18.54
C ILE A 187 7.60 0.48 -19.03
N GLU A 188 7.58 1.56 -19.83
CA GLU A 188 8.82 2.14 -20.32
C GLU A 188 9.63 2.77 -19.17
N ALA A 189 10.95 2.58 -19.15
CA ALA A 189 11.83 3.10 -18.11
C ALA A 189 11.70 4.63 -17.92
N LYS A 190 11.37 5.36 -19.00
CA LYS A 190 11.18 6.82 -18.95
C LYS A 190 10.00 7.25 -18.05
N ALA A 191 9.04 6.37 -17.77
CA ALA A 191 7.92 6.68 -16.88
C ALA A 191 8.37 7.04 -15.46
N PHE A 192 9.52 6.53 -15.04
CA PHE A 192 10.08 6.73 -13.70
C PHE A 192 11.21 7.76 -13.67
N LEU A 193 11.50 8.40 -14.79
CA LEU A 193 12.47 9.50 -14.83
C LEU A 193 11.74 10.82 -14.62
N PHE A 194 12.29 11.64 -13.73
CA PHE A 194 11.78 12.97 -13.48
C PHE A 194 12.87 14.02 -13.69
N LYS A 195 12.53 15.08 -14.37
CA LYS A 195 13.37 16.27 -14.52
C LYS A 195 12.54 17.49 -14.14
N PRO A 196 12.97 18.25 -13.13
CA PRO A 196 12.28 19.47 -12.74
C PRO A 196 12.07 20.41 -13.92
N PRO A 197 10.86 20.95 -14.10
CA PRO A 197 10.60 21.98 -15.13
C PRO A 197 11.44 23.23 -14.87
N LYS A 198 11.63 24.05 -15.92
CA LYS A 198 12.34 25.34 -15.77
C LYS A 198 11.54 26.30 -14.87
N GLY A 199 12.23 26.96 -13.94
CA GLY A 199 11.61 27.94 -13.06
C GLY A 199 10.90 27.36 -11.83
N VAL A 200 11.10 26.06 -11.59
CA VAL A 200 10.57 25.39 -10.39
C VAL A 200 11.65 25.37 -9.32
N ASP A 201 11.27 25.69 -8.09
CA ASP A 201 12.17 25.60 -6.94
C ASP A 201 12.39 24.14 -6.56
N VAL A 202 13.67 23.75 -6.40
CA VAL A 202 14.06 22.39 -6.00
C VAL A 202 14.62 22.43 -4.60
N VAL A 203 13.91 21.79 -3.67
CA VAL A 203 14.31 21.66 -2.27
C VAL A 203 14.68 20.20 -2.02
N GLY A 204 15.85 19.94 -1.44
CA GLY A 204 16.33 18.58 -1.16
C GLY A 204 17.09 18.49 0.15
N GLU A 205 17.10 17.27 0.71
CA GLU A 205 18.01 16.82 1.78
C GLU A 205 19.07 15.91 1.21
#